data_6597d516e3cd46689844b1597ee031c1
#
_entry.id   6597d516e3cd46689844b1597ee031c1
#
_cell.length_a   1.000
_cell.length_b   1.000
_cell.length_c   1.000
_cell.angle_alpha   90.00
_cell.angle_beta   90.00
_cell.angle_gamma   90.00
#
_symmetry.space_group_name_H-M   'P 1'
#
loop_
_entity.id
_entity.type
_entity.pdbx_description
1 polymer ?
#
loop_
_entity_poly.entity_id
_entity_poly.type
_entity_poly.pdbx_seq_one_letter_code
_entity_poly.pdbx_strand_id
1 'polypeptide(L)'
;MNKASIWFNEECRQFHLTNGEISYIFRVYEDGKLLQLYYGAVVPERDYSYLVELQHRPMTTYRKEGDLRYSLEHVRQEFPEYGTTDFRHPAICLRQEYGSRITDFVYVSHQIVDGKPALECLPATYTEAQTEAKTLILTLRDEVTEVEVQLFYTIFADWPVIARSSKVINQGREACYLESLASLSLDLPDADYNWLQLSGAWARERYIKERPLQQGIQSIESTRGISSPHHNPFVALKRPETTEFSGSVLGAALVYSGNFLIQAEVDTYD
;
A
#
# COMPACT_ATOMS: atom_id res chain seq x y z
N MET A 1 11.02 -21.30 16.51
CA MET A 1 10.01 -21.36 15.43
C MET A 1 10.00 -20.00 14.76
N ASN A 2 9.98 -19.93 13.43
CA ASN A 2 9.88 -18.67 12.73
C ASN A 2 8.50 -18.04 13.08
N LYS A 3 8.49 -16.85 13.66
CA LYS A 3 7.25 -16.16 14.03
C LYS A 3 6.53 -15.57 12.82
N ALA A 4 7.29 -15.22 11.75
CA ALA A 4 6.72 -14.68 10.53
C ALA A 4 6.00 -15.79 9.75
N SER A 5 4.73 -15.58 9.46
CA SER A 5 3.87 -16.50 8.73
C SER A 5 3.06 -15.77 7.68
N ILE A 6 2.86 -16.42 6.54
CA ILE A 6 2.02 -15.94 5.46
C ILE A 6 1.16 -17.12 5.02
N TRP A 7 -0.16 -16.95 5.07
CA TRP A 7 -1.13 -17.94 4.64
C TRP A 7 -1.93 -17.43 3.46
N PHE A 8 -2.29 -18.32 2.58
CA PHE A 8 -3.26 -18.09 1.53
C PHE A 8 -4.41 -19.08 1.70
N ASN A 9 -5.60 -18.58 1.92
CA ASN A 9 -6.82 -19.37 1.95
C ASN A 9 -7.42 -19.38 0.54
N GLU A 10 -7.44 -20.53 -0.12
CA GLU A 10 -7.93 -20.69 -1.50
C GLU A 10 -9.44 -20.49 -1.62
N GLU A 11 -10.23 -20.88 -0.61
CA GLU A 11 -11.69 -20.80 -0.66
C GLU A 11 -12.19 -19.35 -0.70
N CYS A 12 -11.67 -18.48 0.19
CA CYS A 12 -12.01 -17.06 0.22
C CYS A 12 -10.97 -16.17 -0.49
N ARG A 13 -9.93 -16.77 -1.09
CA ARG A 13 -8.83 -16.09 -1.81
C ARG A 13 -8.18 -14.98 -0.97
N GLN A 14 -7.92 -15.26 0.30
CA GLN A 14 -7.44 -14.31 1.28
C GLN A 14 -5.99 -14.58 1.67
N PHE A 15 -5.19 -13.53 1.71
CA PHE A 15 -3.85 -13.54 2.30
C PHE A 15 -3.91 -13.02 3.73
N HIS A 16 -3.17 -13.69 4.61
CA HIS A 16 -2.96 -13.26 5.99
C HIS A 16 -1.47 -13.34 6.33
N LEU A 17 -0.85 -12.19 6.54
CA LEU A 17 0.52 -12.04 6.98
C LEU A 17 0.53 -11.72 8.46
N THR A 18 1.33 -12.43 9.25
CA THR A 18 1.45 -12.18 10.71
C THR A 18 2.81 -12.60 11.24
N ASN A 19 3.23 -11.97 12.33
CA ASN A 19 4.39 -12.38 13.13
C ASN A 19 4.02 -12.66 14.60
N GLY A 20 2.72 -12.76 14.92
CA GLY A 20 2.22 -12.93 16.27
C GLY A 20 2.04 -11.63 17.06
N GLU A 21 2.43 -10.48 16.51
CA GLU A 21 2.18 -9.14 17.07
C GLU A 21 1.21 -8.35 16.22
N ILE A 22 1.36 -8.44 14.90
CA ILE A 22 0.49 -7.78 13.92
C ILE A 22 -0.12 -8.78 12.96
N SER A 23 -1.23 -8.38 12.35
CA SER A 23 -1.87 -9.04 11.20
C SER A 23 -2.12 -8.04 10.09
N TYR A 24 -1.81 -8.45 8.86
CA TYR A 24 -2.11 -7.73 7.63
C TYR A 24 -2.91 -8.65 6.71
N ILE A 25 -4.13 -8.28 6.37
CA ILE A 25 -5.06 -9.16 5.68
C ILE A 25 -5.67 -8.44 4.49
N PHE A 26 -5.64 -9.10 3.35
CA PHE A 26 -6.30 -8.65 2.12
C PHE A 26 -6.73 -9.86 1.30
N ARG A 27 -7.59 -9.64 0.32
CA ARG A 27 -8.08 -10.72 -0.54
C ARG A 27 -8.06 -10.34 -2.02
N VAL A 28 -8.04 -11.37 -2.85
CA VAL A 28 -8.33 -11.25 -4.29
C VAL A 28 -9.83 -11.32 -4.46
N TYR A 29 -10.43 -10.24 -4.94
CA TYR A 29 -11.88 -10.19 -5.19
C TYR A 29 -12.25 -10.92 -6.49
N GLU A 30 -13.54 -11.04 -6.78
CA GLU A 30 -14.06 -11.81 -7.93
C GLU A 30 -13.52 -11.33 -9.28
N ASP A 31 -13.30 -10.02 -9.42
CA ASP A 31 -12.77 -9.36 -10.62
C ASP A 31 -11.24 -9.32 -10.69
N GLY A 32 -10.55 -9.96 -9.74
CA GLY A 32 -9.09 -10.00 -9.67
C GLY A 32 -8.44 -8.82 -8.94
N LYS A 33 -9.22 -7.84 -8.44
CA LYS A 33 -8.70 -6.73 -7.66
C LYS A 33 -8.27 -7.18 -6.26
N LEU A 34 -7.26 -6.53 -5.71
CA LEU A 34 -6.77 -6.78 -4.36
C LEU A 34 -7.47 -5.81 -3.39
N LEU A 35 -8.30 -6.35 -2.50
CA LEU A 35 -9.04 -5.56 -1.52
C LEU A 35 -8.44 -5.72 -0.12
N GLN A 36 -8.06 -4.60 0.49
CA GLN A 36 -7.54 -4.54 1.85
C GLN A 36 -8.67 -4.79 2.86
N LEU A 37 -8.42 -5.65 3.85
CA LEU A 37 -9.40 -6.03 4.86
C LEU A 37 -9.01 -5.53 6.25
N TYR A 38 -7.76 -5.77 6.66
CA TYR A 38 -7.33 -5.45 8.02
C TYR A 38 -5.82 -5.20 8.09
N TYR A 39 -5.43 -4.22 8.90
CA TYR A 39 -4.08 -4.04 9.39
C TYR A 39 -4.12 -3.57 10.84
N GLY A 40 -3.45 -4.27 11.74
CA GLY A 40 -3.45 -3.92 13.14
C GLY A 40 -2.84 -5.00 14.03
N ALA A 41 -3.27 -5.04 15.30
CA ALA A 41 -2.86 -6.08 16.25
C ALA A 41 -3.22 -7.48 15.73
N VAL A 42 -2.47 -8.48 16.20
CA VAL A 42 -2.66 -9.87 15.76
C VAL A 42 -4.11 -10.35 15.95
N VAL A 43 -4.64 -10.97 14.91
CA VAL A 43 -5.96 -11.62 14.92
C VAL A 43 -5.82 -13.08 14.47
N PRO A 44 -6.73 -13.99 14.90
CA PRO A 44 -6.66 -15.41 14.52
C PRO A 44 -6.87 -15.60 13.03
N GLU A 45 -6.36 -16.71 12.49
CA GLU A 45 -6.58 -17.14 11.12
C GLU A 45 -8.04 -17.57 10.94
N ARG A 46 -8.77 -16.85 10.08
CA ARG A 46 -10.16 -17.17 9.68
C ARG A 46 -10.53 -16.36 8.45
N ASP A 47 -11.71 -16.59 7.89
CA ASP A 47 -12.28 -15.77 6.83
C ASP A 47 -12.70 -14.39 7.37
N TYR A 48 -12.17 -13.34 6.74
CA TYR A 48 -12.47 -11.93 7.01
C TYR A 48 -13.16 -11.24 5.82
N SER A 49 -13.68 -12.01 4.87
CA SER A 49 -14.33 -11.47 3.66
C SER A 49 -15.53 -10.56 3.97
N TYR A 50 -16.14 -10.70 5.13
CA TYR A 50 -17.22 -9.82 5.62
C TYR A 50 -16.79 -8.38 5.89
N LEU A 51 -15.47 -8.10 5.92
CA LEU A 51 -14.92 -6.74 6.05
C LEU A 51 -14.87 -5.97 4.73
N VAL A 52 -15.23 -6.60 3.60
CA VAL A 52 -15.40 -5.88 2.34
C VAL A 52 -16.64 -4.99 2.45
N GLU A 53 -16.45 -3.69 2.30
CA GLU A 53 -17.52 -2.71 2.39
C GLU A 53 -18.31 -2.65 1.09
N LEU A 54 -19.38 -3.45 1.01
CA LEU A 54 -20.29 -3.45 -0.11
C LEU A 54 -21.51 -2.59 0.22
N GLN A 55 -21.56 -1.39 -0.37
CA GLN A 55 -22.63 -0.43 -0.11
C GLN A 55 -23.25 0.05 -1.43
N HIS A 56 -24.58 0.05 -1.51
CA HIS A 56 -25.27 0.72 -2.59
C HIS A 56 -25.25 2.23 -2.34
N ARG A 57 -24.49 2.94 -3.19
CA ARG A 57 -24.44 4.42 -3.18
C ARG A 57 -25.04 4.95 -4.48
N PRO A 58 -26.02 5.86 -4.45
CA PRO A 58 -26.52 6.50 -5.66
C PRO A 58 -25.42 7.25 -6.40
N MET A 59 -25.43 7.17 -7.73
CA MET A 59 -24.51 7.89 -8.61
C MET A 59 -23.04 7.41 -8.58
N THR A 60 -22.73 6.30 -7.89
CA THR A 60 -21.41 5.68 -7.99
C THR A 60 -21.27 4.82 -9.23
N THR A 61 -20.06 4.66 -9.69
CA THR A 61 -19.70 3.71 -10.74
C THR A 61 -19.64 2.29 -10.18
N TYR A 62 -19.89 1.28 -11.00
CA TYR A 62 -19.79 -0.13 -10.60
C TYR A 62 -19.06 -0.94 -11.67
N ARG A 63 -18.36 -1.98 -11.26
CA ARG A 63 -17.54 -2.81 -12.15
C ARG A 63 -18.30 -3.99 -12.75
N LYS A 64 -19.31 -4.49 -12.08
CA LYS A 64 -20.06 -5.67 -12.49
C LYS A 64 -21.50 -5.30 -12.79
N GLU A 65 -21.97 -5.65 -13.99
CA GLU A 65 -23.36 -5.44 -14.33
C GLU A 65 -24.30 -6.17 -13.36
N GLY A 66 -25.25 -5.43 -12.81
CA GLY A 66 -26.23 -5.94 -11.83
C GLY A 66 -25.79 -5.91 -10.37
N ASP A 67 -24.52 -5.65 -10.06
CA ASP A 67 -24.08 -5.43 -8.67
C ASP A 67 -23.78 -3.94 -8.42
N LEU A 68 -24.78 -3.26 -7.86
CA LEU A 68 -24.70 -1.83 -7.55
C LEU A 68 -24.03 -1.55 -6.20
N ARG A 69 -23.51 -2.57 -5.50
CA ARG A 69 -22.85 -2.43 -4.19
C ARG A 69 -21.35 -2.44 -4.28
N TYR A 70 -20.78 -3.02 -5.34
CA TYR A 70 -19.33 -3.10 -5.54
C TYR A 70 -18.85 -1.99 -6.45
N SER A 71 -18.10 -1.06 -5.90
CA SER A 71 -17.45 0.02 -6.63
C SER A 71 -16.04 0.23 -6.11
N LEU A 72 -15.06 0.37 -7.02
CA LEU A 72 -13.67 0.69 -6.65
C LEU A 72 -13.53 2.08 -6.03
N GLU A 73 -14.53 2.94 -6.20
CA GLU A 73 -14.54 4.29 -5.64
C GLU A 73 -14.60 4.32 -4.09
N HIS A 74 -15.14 3.27 -3.47
CA HIS A 74 -15.31 3.25 -2.01
C HIS A 74 -14.78 1.98 -1.31
N VAL A 75 -14.41 0.93 -2.05
CA VAL A 75 -13.76 -0.22 -1.41
C VAL A 75 -12.28 0.07 -1.17
N ARG A 76 -11.76 -0.46 -0.09
CA ARG A 76 -10.32 -0.35 0.22
C ARG A 76 -9.51 -1.23 -0.69
N GLN A 77 -8.47 -0.67 -1.34
CA GLN A 77 -7.63 -1.37 -2.30
C GLN A 77 -6.17 -1.45 -1.85
N GLU A 78 -5.48 -2.50 -2.28
CA GLU A 78 -4.03 -2.66 -2.09
C GLU A 78 -3.20 -1.94 -3.17
N PHE A 79 -3.77 -1.79 -4.37
CA PHE A 79 -3.10 -1.22 -5.51
C PHE A 79 -4.08 -0.50 -6.42
N PRO A 80 -4.57 0.69 -6.03
CA PRO A 80 -5.48 1.50 -6.83
C PRO A 80 -4.77 2.02 -8.08
N GLU A 81 -5.53 2.18 -9.16
CA GLU A 81 -5.02 2.61 -10.45
C GLU A 81 -5.98 3.55 -11.18
N TYR A 82 -5.45 4.27 -12.17
CA TYR A 82 -6.24 5.23 -12.92
C TYR A 82 -7.05 4.53 -14.03
N GLY A 83 -8.32 4.91 -14.16
CA GLY A 83 -9.16 4.53 -15.29
C GLY A 83 -10.11 3.36 -15.04
N THR A 84 -10.12 2.80 -13.82
CA THR A 84 -10.96 1.65 -13.45
C THR A 84 -12.12 2.01 -12.52
N THR A 85 -12.61 3.25 -12.60
CA THR A 85 -13.71 3.78 -11.77
C THR A 85 -13.32 4.19 -10.34
N ASP A 86 -12.06 4.10 -9.96
CA ASP A 86 -11.52 4.77 -8.78
C ASP A 86 -10.98 6.14 -9.17
N PHE A 87 -11.35 7.18 -8.44
CA PHE A 87 -10.94 8.57 -8.68
C PHE A 87 -9.98 9.10 -7.62
N ARG A 88 -9.64 8.26 -6.65
CA ARG A 88 -8.62 8.57 -5.62
C ARG A 88 -7.23 8.50 -6.23
N HIS A 89 -6.23 8.93 -5.47
CA HIS A 89 -4.85 8.97 -5.97
C HIS A 89 -4.33 7.56 -6.28
N PRO A 90 -3.86 7.27 -7.51
CA PRO A 90 -3.45 5.93 -7.91
C PRO A 90 -2.08 5.55 -7.33
N ALA A 91 -1.86 4.26 -7.08
CA ALA A 91 -0.57 3.69 -6.72
C ALA A 91 0.39 3.59 -7.93
N ILE A 92 -0.15 3.61 -9.15
CA ILE A 92 0.62 3.61 -10.39
C ILE A 92 -0.01 4.56 -11.41
N CYS A 93 0.84 5.29 -12.12
CA CYS A 93 0.45 6.03 -13.32
C CYS A 93 1.36 5.60 -14.47
N LEU A 94 0.78 4.87 -15.41
CA LEU A 94 1.45 4.35 -16.59
C LEU A 94 0.84 5.00 -17.83
N ARG A 95 1.67 5.73 -18.60
CA ARG A 95 1.25 6.33 -19.86
C ARG A 95 1.72 5.48 -21.02
N GLN A 96 0.78 5.04 -21.83
CA GLN A 96 1.05 4.30 -23.07
C GLN A 96 1.56 5.26 -24.16
N GLU A 97 2.19 4.72 -25.20
CA GLU A 97 2.80 5.52 -26.26
C GLU A 97 1.78 6.46 -26.97
N TYR A 98 0.55 6.00 -27.16
CA TYR A 98 -0.54 6.81 -27.75
C TYR A 98 -1.24 7.75 -26.76
N GLY A 99 -0.74 7.89 -25.52
CA GLY A 99 -1.16 8.88 -24.53
C GLY A 99 -2.19 8.42 -23.51
N SER A 100 -2.79 7.22 -23.63
CA SER A 100 -3.71 6.69 -22.63
C SER A 100 -2.97 6.39 -21.32
N ARG A 101 -3.66 6.64 -20.19
CA ARG A 101 -3.21 6.28 -18.83
C ARG A 101 -4.10 5.22 -18.17
N ILE A 102 -5.06 4.69 -18.94
CA ILE A 102 -5.99 3.68 -18.42
C ILE A 102 -5.26 2.35 -18.31
N THR A 103 -5.32 1.76 -17.13
CA THR A 103 -4.79 0.42 -16.81
C THR A 103 -5.84 -0.38 -16.04
N ASP A 104 -5.74 -1.71 -16.09
CA ASP A 104 -6.63 -2.63 -15.36
C ASP A 104 -5.82 -3.85 -14.86
N PHE A 105 -5.00 -3.62 -13.83
CA PHE A 105 -4.18 -4.68 -13.24
C PHE A 105 -5.03 -5.64 -12.42
N VAL A 106 -4.98 -6.92 -12.80
CA VAL A 106 -5.67 -8.00 -12.10
C VAL A 106 -4.66 -9.04 -11.59
N TYR A 107 -5.00 -9.68 -10.50
CA TYR A 107 -4.20 -10.75 -9.90
C TYR A 107 -4.03 -11.93 -10.86
N VAL A 108 -2.78 -12.38 -11.01
CA VAL A 108 -2.41 -13.55 -11.82
C VAL A 108 -1.93 -14.70 -10.93
N SER A 109 -0.96 -14.42 -10.06
CA SER A 109 -0.32 -15.45 -9.23
C SER A 109 0.36 -14.85 -8.01
N HIS A 110 0.81 -15.74 -7.12
CA HIS A 110 1.65 -15.34 -5.99
C HIS A 110 2.73 -16.38 -5.71
N GLN A 111 3.75 -15.94 -4.98
CA GLN A 111 4.79 -16.78 -4.40
C GLN A 111 5.02 -16.38 -2.95
N ILE A 112 5.31 -17.35 -2.09
CA ILE A 112 5.72 -17.10 -0.71
C ILE A 112 7.14 -17.66 -0.56
N VAL A 113 8.07 -16.82 -0.17
CA VAL A 113 9.49 -17.18 -0.01
C VAL A 113 9.98 -16.84 1.40
N ASP A 114 10.95 -17.60 1.88
CA ASP A 114 11.63 -17.30 3.13
C ASP A 114 12.64 -16.16 2.92
N GLY A 115 12.80 -15.32 3.94
CA GLY A 115 13.67 -14.16 3.91
C GLY A 115 13.10 -12.98 3.13
N LYS A 116 13.95 -12.02 2.85
CA LYS A 116 13.65 -10.81 2.08
C LYS A 116 14.51 -10.75 0.82
N PRO A 117 13.89 -10.80 -0.38
CA PRO A 117 14.61 -10.61 -1.63
C PRO A 117 15.38 -9.28 -1.66
N ALA A 118 16.61 -9.29 -2.15
CA ALA A 118 17.41 -8.09 -2.31
C ALA A 118 16.80 -7.18 -3.39
N LEU A 119 16.91 -5.88 -3.19
CA LEU A 119 16.63 -4.88 -4.21
C LEU A 119 17.96 -4.47 -4.86
N GLU A 120 18.15 -4.85 -6.11
CA GLU A 120 19.37 -4.52 -6.84
C GLU A 120 19.49 -3.00 -7.03
N CYS A 121 20.65 -2.45 -6.70
CA CYS A 121 20.99 -1.02 -6.87
C CYS A 121 20.08 -0.03 -6.11
N LEU A 122 19.26 -0.48 -5.18
CA LEU A 122 18.41 0.39 -4.38
C LEU A 122 18.68 0.18 -2.88
N PRO A 123 18.63 1.24 -2.07
CA PRO A 123 18.67 1.10 -0.61
C PRO A 123 17.44 0.32 -0.14
N ALA A 124 17.65 -0.58 0.79
CA ALA A 124 16.58 -1.43 1.30
C ALA A 124 16.89 -1.88 2.74
N THR A 125 15.85 -2.27 3.46
CA THR A 125 16.01 -3.13 4.64
C THR A 125 16.53 -4.49 4.20
N TYR A 126 17.25 -5.19 5.07
CA TYR A 126 17.83 -6.50 4.77
C TYR A 126 17.57 -7.48 5.92
N THR A 127 17.84 -8.75 5.68
CA THR A 127 17.87 -9.83 6.66
C THR A 127 19.25 -10.50 6.61
N GLU A 128 19.78 -10.89 7.77
CA GLU A 128 21.03 -11.66 7.86
C GLU A 128 20.76 -13.15 7.65
N ALA A 129 19.60 -13.63 8.09
CA ALA A 129 19.14 -15.00 7.90
C ALA A 129 17.76 -15.06 7.26
N GLN A 130 17.51 -16.09 6.48
CA GLN A 130 16.20 -16.30 5.81
C GLN A 130 15.06 -16.50 6.82
N THR A 131 15.37 -16.93 8.04
CA THR A 131 14.38 -17.14 9.11
C THR A 131 13.86 -15.84 9.75
N GLU A 132 14.49 -14.70 9.47
CA GLU A 132 14.12 -13.41 10.06
C GLU A 132 12.89 -12.78 9.41
N ALA A 133 12.50 -13.24 8.22
CA ALA A 133 11.36 -12.70 7.52
C ALA A 133 10.72 -13.74 6.60
N LYS A 134 9.51 -13.43 6.13
CA LYS A 134 8.86 -14.06 4.97
C LYS A 134 8.37 -13.00 4.01
N THR A 135 8.42 -13.30 2.73
CA THR A 135 7.97 -12.40 1.67
C THR A 135 6.90 -13.03 0.83
N LEU A 136 5.78 -12.33 0.69
CA LEU A 136 4.77 -12.57 -0.33
C LEU A 136 5.10 -11.73 -1.55
N ILE A 137 5.11 -12.35 -2.71
CA ILE A 137 5.28 -11.71 -4.02
C ILE A 137 4.00 -11.94 -4.80
N LEU A 138 3.26 -10.89 -5.10
CA LEU A 138 2.06 -10.93 -5.93
C LEU A 138 2.42 -10.48 -7.33
N THR A 139 1.89 -11.16 -8.34
CA THR A 139 1.97 -10.74 -9.74
C THR A 139 0.60 -10.30 -10.20
N LEU A 140 0.51 -9.06 -10.63
CA LEU A 140 -0.65 -8.47 -11.28
C LEU A 140 -0.31 -8.22 -12.76
N ARG A 141 -1.31 -8.27 -13.63
CA ARG A 141 -1.12 -7.99 -15.06
C ARG A 141 -2.28 -7.19 -15.62
N ASP A 142 -1.95 -6.27 -16.49
CA ASP A 142 -2.89 -5.60 -17.39
C ASP A 142 -2.83 -6.31 -18.75
N GLU A 143 -3.95 -6.90 -19.15
CA GLU A 143 -4.04 -7.69 -20.38
C GLU A 143 -3.91 -6.84 -21.66
N VAL A 144 -4.27 -5.54 -21.61
CA VAL A 144 -4.24 -4.65 -22.76
C VAL A 144 -2.82 -4.14 -23.04
N THR A 145 -2.12 -3.72 -22.00
CA THR A 145 -0.75 -3.19 -22.11
C THR A 145 0.31 -4.28 -22.04
N GLU A 146 -0.05 -5.49 -21.63
CA GLU A 146 0.86 -6.61 -21.31
C GLU A 146 1.92 -6.24 -20.26
N VAL A 147 1.65 -5.22 -19.43
CA VAL A 147 2.52 -4.85 -18.32
C VAL A 147 2.19 -5.69 -17.11
N GLU A 148 3.23 -6.15 -16.42
CA GLU A 148 3.13 -6.83 -15.14
C GLU A 148 3.63 -5.93 -14.01
N VAL A 149 2.99 -6.05 -12.84
CA VAL A 149 3.43 -5.43 -11.59
C VAL A 149 3.63 -6.53 -10.55
N GLN A 150 4.80 -6.55 -9.95
CA GLN A 150 5.08 -7.40 -8.79
C GLN A 150 5.05 -6.55 -7.52
N LEU A 151 4.20 -6.95 -6.56
CA LEU A 151 4.10 -6.33 -5.26
C LEU A 151 4.75 -7.23 -4.22
N PHE A 152 5.70 -6.69 -3.47
CA PHE A 152 6.44 -7.41 -2.44
C PHE A 152 5.98 -6.97 -1.06
N TYR A 153 5.64 -7.94 -0.21
CA TYR A 153 5.24 -7.75 1.18
C TYR A 153 6.13 -8.60 2.06
N THR A 154 7.10 -8.00 2.72
CA THR A 154 8.00 -8.72 3.63
C THR A 154 7.60 -8.44 5.07
N ILE A 155 7.16 -9.48 5.79
CA ILE A 155 6.89 -9.41 7.23
C ILE A 155 8.10 -9.93 8.01
N PHE A 156 8.55 -9.16 9.00
CA PHE A 156 9.69 -9.51 9.85
C PHE A 156 9.23 -10.28 11.09
N ALA A 157 10.02 -11.28 11.49
CA ALA A 157 9.69 -12.19 12.59
C ALA A 157 9.63 -11.52 13.97
N ASP A 158 10.58 -10.61 14.23
CA ASP A 158 10.80 -10.03 15.56
C ASP A 158 10.40 -8.54 15.65
N TRP A 159 9.82 -7.99 14.56
CA TRP A 159 9.41 -6.59 14.50
C TRP A 159 8.03 -6.45 13.89
N PRO A 160 7.13 -5.63 14.44
CA PRO A 160 5.81 -5.36 13.87
C PRO A 160 5.93 -4.46 12.63
N VAL A 161 6.69 -4.90 11.64
CA VAL A 161 7.02 -4.15 10.42
C VAL A 161 6.75 -5.01 9.19
N ILE A 162 6.18 -4.37 8.18
CA ILE A 162 6.03 -4.91 6.83
C ILE A 162 6.79 -4.00 5.87
N ALA A 163 7.83 -4.52 5.22
CA ALA A 163 8.50 -3.80 4.14
C ALA A 163 7.75 -4.04 2.82
N ARG A 164 7.53 -2.96 2.07
CA ARG A 164 6.83 -2.94 0.79
C ARG A 164 7.76 -2.49 -0.33
N SER A 165 7.66 -3.10 -1.48
CA SER A 165 8.26 -2.63 -2.73
C SER A 165 7.44 -3.07 -3.92
N SER A 166 7.60 -2.36 -5.04
CA SER A 166 6.89 -2.65 -6.28
C SER A 166 7.89 -2.73 -7.43
N LYS A 167 7.65 -3.63 -8.39
CA LYS A 167 8.44 -3.80 -9.61
C LYS A 167 7.50 -3.83 -10.80
N VAL A 168 7.80 -3.01 -11.81
CA VAL A 168 7.05 -2.96 -13.08
C VAL A 168 7.88 -3.65 -14.15
N ILE A 169 7.25 -4.50 -14.94
CA ILE A 169 7.86 -5.28 -16.01
C ILE A 169 7.01 -5.09 -17.27
N ASN A 170 7.57 -4.49 -18.30
CA ASN A 170 6.90 -4.40 -19.59
C ASN A 170 7.16 -5.70 -20.36
N GLN A 171 6.13 -6.52 -20.52
CA GLN A 171 6.14 -7.74 -21.32
C GLN A 171 5.63 -7.49 -22.74
N GLY A 172 4.99 -6.32 -22.96
CA GLY A 172 4.46 -5.91 -24.25
C GLY A 172 5.55 -5.47 -25.22
N ARG A 173 5.14 -5.24 -26.46
CA ARG A 173 6.03 -4.81 -27.55
C ARG A 173 6.16 -3.28 -27.64
N GLU A 174 5.16 -2.56 -27.15
CA GLU A 174 5.12 -1.11 -27.20
C GLU A 174 5.80 -0.50 -25.97
N ALA A 175 6.41 0.67 -26.17
CA ALA A 175 6.97 1.41 -25.05
C ALA A 175 5.86 1.98 -24.16
N CYS A 176 6.10 1.96 -22.85
CA CYS A 176 5.27 2.64 -21.88
C CYS A 176 6.12 3.53 -20.97
N TYR A 177 5.50 4.58 -20.44
CA TYR A 177 6.16 5.58 -19.61
C TYR A 177 5.62 5.47 -18.19
N LEU A 178 6.47 5.07 -17.26
CA LEU A 178 6.13 5.04 -15.84
C LEU A 178 6.23 6.46 -15.27
N GLU A 179 5.10 7.13 -15.07
CA GLU A 179 5.03 8.50 -14.57
C GLU A 179 5.08 8.55 -13.04
N SER A 180 4.45 7.57 -12.36
CA SER A 180 4.54 7.40 -10.92
C SER A 180 4.37 5.94 -10.51
N LEU A 181 4.99 5.57 -9.39
CA LEU A 181 4.84 4.26 -8.76
C LEU A 181 5.01 4.41 -7.25
N ALA A 182 3.99 4.03 -6.50
CA ALA A 182 4.07 3.93 -5.07
C ALA A 182 4.61 2.54 -4.65
N SER A 183 5.56 2.52 -3.73
CA SER A 183 5.99 1.28 -3.08
C SER A 183 5.01 0.83 -1.99
N LEU A 184 4.21 1.76 -1.46
CA LEU A 184 3.16 1.52 -0.48
C LEU A 184 1.89 2.26 -0.92
N SER A 185 0.78 1.56 -0.99
CA SER A 185 -0.57 2.08 -0.88
C SER A 185 -1.26 1.34 0.24
N LEU A 186 -1.99 2.06 1.08
CA LEU A 186 -2.68 1.49 2.24
C LEU A 186 -3.95 2.28 2.50
N ASP A 187 -5.10 1.65 2.32
CA ASP A 187 -6.38 2.21 2.66
C ASP A 187 -6.74 1.86 4.11
N LEU A 188 -7.17 2.84 4.87
CA LEU A 188 -7.57 2.71 6.27
C LEU A 188 -9.10 2.82 6.40
N PRO A 189 -9.71 2.25 7.45
CA PRO A 189 -11.16 2.22 7.58
C PRO A 189 -11.79 3.56 7.97
N ASP A 190 -10.99 4.53 8.43
CA ASP A 190 -11.44 5.85 8.85
C ASP A 190 -10.30 6.87 8.79
N ALA A 191 -10.63 8.16 8.88
CA ALA A 191 -9.70 9.28 8.84
C ALA A 191 -9.39 9.91 10.22
N ASP A 192 -9.83 9.32 11.33
CA ASP A 192 -9.62 9.84 12.68
C ASP A 192 -8.17 9.67 13.14
N TYR A 193 -7.26 10.35 12.46
CA TYR A 193 -5.82 10.35 12.73
C TYR A 193 -5.24 11.76 12.73
N ASN A 194 -4.20 11.94 13.52
CA ASN A 194 -3.26 13.04 13.38
C ASN A 194 -2.09 12.60 12.49
N TRP A 195 -1.79 13.43 11.49
CA TRP A 195 -0.58 13.33 10.68
C TRP A 195 0.59 13.94 11.43
N LEU A 196 1.60 13.13 11.73
CA LEU A 196 2.86 13.56 12.31
C LEU A 196 3.98 13.44 11.29
N GLN A 197 4.76 14.50 11.12
CA GLN A 197 5.93 14.56 10.24
C GLN A 197 7.12 15.21 10.91
N LEU A 198 8.31 14.96 10.40
CA LEU A 198 9.55 15.59 10.84
C LEU A 198 10.00 16.57 9.77
N SER A 199 9.95 17.85 10.09
CA SER A 199 10.25 18.94 9.14
C SER A 199 11.16 19.98 9.78
N GLY A 200 11.89 20.71 8.96
CA GLY A 200 12.78 21.74 9.46
C GLY A 200 13.53 22.47 8.36
N ALA A 201 14.73 22.89 8.70
CA ALA A 201 15.68 23.53 7.79
C ALA A 201 17.10 23.24 8.30
N TRP A 202 18.11 23.70 7.56
CA TRP A 202 19.50 23.61 8.01
C TRP A 202 19.70 24.22 9.40
N ALA A 203 20.40 23.50 10.28
CA ALA A 203 20.64 23.81 11.70
C ALA A 203 19.36 23.82 12.59
N ARG A 204 18.23 23.34 12.07
CA ARG A 204 16.98 23.13 12.83
C ARG A 204 16.14 22.02 12.18
N GLU A 205 16.76 20.85 12.04
CA GLU A 205 16.16 19.69 11.38
C GLU A 205 15.21 18.95 12.33
N ARG A 206 14.28 18.17 11.73
CA ARG A 206 13.45 17.16 12.40
C ARG A 206 12.54 17.68 13.52
N TYR A 207 12.08 18.92 13.42
CA TYR A 207 11.02 19.37 14.32
C TYR A 207 9.74 18.59 14.06
N ILE A 208 9.13 18.10 15.12
CA ILE A 208 7.84 17.44 15.07
C ILE A 208 6.78 18.44 14.66
N LYS A 209 6.05 18.10 13.62
CA LYS A 209 4.84 18.79 13.16
C LYS A 209 3.69 17.81 13.17
N GLU A 210 2.62 18.19 13.84
CA GLU A 210 1.43 17.37 14.00
C GLU A 210 0.19 18.18 13.66
N ARG A 211 -0.76 17.57 12.97
CA ARG A 211 -2.07 18.14 12.64
C ARG A 211 -3.10 17.03 12.42
N PRO A 212 -4.38 17.24 12.72
CA PRO A 212 -5.44 16.33 12.30
C PRO A 212 -5.45 16.17 10.78
N LEU A 213 -5.77 14.98 10.29
CA LEU A 213 -6.10 14.78 8.87
C LEU A 213 -7.35 15.59 8.52
N GLN A 214 -7.39 16.08 7.31
CA GLN A 214 -8.50 16.86 6.76
C GLN A 214 -8.85 16.29 5.39
N GLN A 215 -10.09 16.50 4.95
CA GLN A 215 -10.53 16.12 3.62
C GLN A 215 -9.60 16.66 2.53
N GLY A 216 -9.29 15.81 1.55
CA GLY A 216 -8.35 16.07 0.49
C GLY A 216 -6.95 15.54 0.79
N ILE A 217 -5.96 15.98 0.03
CA ILE A 217 -4.59 15.44 0.07
C ILE A 217 -3.70 16.26 0.99
N GLN A 218 -3.05 15.60 1.93
CA GLN A 218 -1.93 16.13 2.72
C GLN A 218 -0.66 15.40 2.31
N SER A 219 0.43 16.14 2.08
CA SER A 219 1.69 15.55 1.62
C SER A 219 2.93 16.16 2.25
N ILE A 220 4.00 15.39 2.20
CA ILE A 220 5.40 15.84 2.29
C ILE A 220 6.16 15.31 1.09
N GLU A 221 7.07 16.12 0.55
CA GLU A 221 7.83 15.75 -0.63
C GLU A 221 9.21 16.40 -0.65
N SER A 222 10.09 15.86 -1.48
CA SER A 222 11.32 16.52 -1.89
C SER A 222 11.57 16.30 -3.38
N THR A 223 11.82 17.39 -4.09
CA THR A 223 12.23 17.40 -5.51
C THR A 223 13.67 17.89 -5.69
N ARG A 224 14.48 17.84 -4.62
CA ARG A 224 15.84 18.41 -4.55
C ARG A 224 16.94 17.45 -4.99
N GLY A 225 16.61 16.24 -5.42
CA GLY A 225 17.57 15.15 -5.65
C GLY A 225 18.03 14.44 -4.36
N ILE A 226 17.66 14.96 -3.20
CA ILE A 226 17.87 14.39 -1.87
C ILE A 226 16.62 14.57 -1.01
N SER A 227 16.45 13.75 0.04
CA SER A 227 15.33 13.90 0.97
C SER A 227 15.35 15.21 1.76
N SER A 228 16.50 15.83 1.93
CA SER A 228 16.75 17.17 2.52
C SER A 228 16.35 17.32 4.01
N PRO A 229 16.86 18.37 4.70
CA PRO A 229 16.44 18.64 6.08
C PRO A 229 15.03 19.22 6.19
N HIS A 230 14.37 19.61 5.06
CA HIS A 230 13.04 20.21 5.07
C HIS A 230 11.96 19.19 5.48
N HIS A 231 12.06 17.96 4.95
CA HIS A 231 11.18 16.86 5.28
C HIS A 231 11.96 15.55 5.36
N ASN A 232 11.85 14.83 6.46
CA ASN A 232 12.29 13.45 6.49
C ASN A 232 11.31 12.58 5.70
N PRO A 233 11.78 11.53 5.02
CA PRO A 233 10.91 10.56 4.33
C PRO A 233 10.23 9.62 5.35
N PHE A 234 9.54 10.22 6.32
CA PHE A 234 8.85 9.53 7.42
C PHE A 234 7.58 10.29 7.79
N VAL A 235 6.52 9.54 7.99
CA VAL A 235 5.26 10.03 8.56
C VAL A 235 4.74 9.03 9.60
N ALA A 236 3.93 9.52 10.53
CA ALA A 236 3.14 8.68 11.41
C ALA A 236 1.69 9.17 11.43
N LEU A 237 0.78 8.22 11.31
CA LEU A 237 -0.63 8.40 11.57
C LEU A 237 -0.91 7.91 12.98
N LYS A 238 -1.27 8.79 13.88
CA LYS A 238 -1.54 8.47 15.27
C LYS A 238 -2.98 8.82 15.63
N ARG A 239 -3.62 7.98 16.43
CA ARG A 239 -4.94 8.33 16.97
C ARG A 239 -4.85 9.61 17.80
N PRO A 240 -5.88 10.46 17.82
CA PRO A 240 -5.85 11.75 18.53
C PRO A 240 -5.50 11.63 20.01
N GLU A 241 -5.94 10.57 20.68
CA GLU A 241 -5.68 10.29 22.10
C GLU A 241 -4.29 9.69 22.38
N THR A 242 -3.49 9.41 21.35
CA THR A 242 -2.18 8.77 21.49
C THR A 242 -1.18 9.70 22.20
N THR A 243 -0.55 9.18 23.22
CA THR A 243 0.50 9.84 24.01
C THR A 243 1.86 9.15 23.81
N GLU A 244 2.90 9.59 24.50
CA GLU A 244 4.20 8.92 24.53
C GLU A 244 4.16 7.54 25.23
N PHE A 245 3.10 7.24 25.98
CA PHE A 245 3.00 6.05 26.83
C PHE A 245 1.89 5.09 26.43
N SER A 246 0.94 5.54 25.60
CA SER A 246 -0.21 4.73 25.21
C SER A 246 -0.83 5.23 23.90
N GLY A 247 -1.50 4.34 23.20
CA GLY A 247 -2.24 4.65 21.98
C GLY A 247 -1.84 3.78 20.80
N SER A 248 -2.29 4.16 19.60
CA SER A 248 -2.04 3.46 18.36
C SER A 248 -1.39 4.39 17.33
N VAL A 249 -0.34 3.90 16.69
CA VAL A 249 0.43 4.65 15.68
C VAL A 249 0.76 3.73 14.52
N LEU A 250 0.52 4.20 13.30
CA LEU A 250 1.02 3.63 12.06
C LEU A 250 2.16 4.49 11.54
N GLY A 251 3.39 3.98 11.55
CA GLY A 251 4.54 4.66 10.98
C GLY A 251 4.84 4.19 9.56
N ALA A 252 5.15 5.11 8.66
CA ALA A 252 5.64 4.81 7.33
C ALA A 252 6.97 5.54 7.08
N ALA A 253 8.00 4.78 6.69
CA ALA A 253 9.31 5.30 6.35
C ALA A 253 9.72 4.82 4.96
N LEU A 254 10.11 5.75 4.09
CA LEU A 254 10.66 5.41 2.79
C LEU A 254 12.19 5.24 2.92
N VAL A 255 12.66 4.03 2.64
CA VAL A 255 14.10 3.69 2.66
C VAL A 255 14.73 4.16 1.35
N TYR A 256 14.74 5.46 1.13
CA TYR A 256 15.31 6.11 -0.05
C TYR A 256 15.69 7.55 0.29
N SER A 257 16.82 8.01 -0.19
CA SER A 257 17.34 9.34 0.15
C SER A 257 17.27 10.36 -0.99
N GLY A 258 16.67 10.01 -2.12
CA GLY A 258 16.46 10.89 -3.27
C GLY A 258 15.15 11.71 -3.17
N ASN A 259 14.59 12.03 -4.34
CA ASN A 259 13.25 12.62 -4.42
C ASN A 259 12.20 11.65 -3.88
N PHE A 260 11.22 12.17 -3.17
CA PHE A 260 10.16 11.35 -2.62
C PHE A 260 8.85 12.13 -2.49
N LEU A 261 7.77 11.38 -2.42
CA LEU A 261 6.43 11.86 -2.08
C LEU A 261 5.81 10.88 -1.09
N ILE A 262 5.31 11.39 0.03
CA ILE A 262 4.42 10.65 0.95
C ILE A 262 3.17 11.50 1.11
N GLN A 263 2.02 10.91 0.92
CA GLN A 263 0.73 11.60 1.00
C GLN A 263 -0.32 10.74 1.71
N ALA A 264 -1.30 11.42 2.32
CA ALA A 264 -2.55 10.83 2.76
C ALA A 264 -3.69 11.59 2.11
N GLU A 265 -4.63 10.87 1.55
CA GLU A 265 -5.88 11.39 1.00
C GLU A 265 -7.02 10.96 1.93
N VAL A 266 -7.81 11.94 2.36
CA VAL A 266 -9.10 11.69 3.01
C VAL A 266 -10.16 11.98 1.96
N ASP A 267 -10.89 10.96 1.57
CA ASP A 267 -11.89 11.06 0.53
C ASP A 267 -13.21 11.68 1.02
N THR A 268 -14.21 11.73 0.16
CA THR A 268 -15.49 12.36 0.48
C THR A 268 -16.48 11.42 1.16
N TYR A 269 -16.11 10.17 1.36
CA TYR A 269 -16.96 9.12 1.92
C TYR A 269 -16.63 8.76 3.36
N ASP A 270 -15.55 9.31 3.92
CA ASP A 270 -15.12 9.15 5.31
C ASP A 270 -15.79 10.17 6.27
#